data_14647921f9d226ad8bf2401763f75062
#
_entry.id   14647921f9d226ad8bf2401763f75062
#
_cell.length_a   1.000
_cell.length_b   1.000
_cell.length_c   1.000
_cell.angle_alpha   90.00
_cell.angle_beta   90.00
_cell.angle_gamma   90.00
#
_symmetry.space_group_name_H-M   'P 1'
#
loop_
_entity.id
_entity.type
_entity.pdbx_description
1 polymer ?
#
loop_
_entity_poly.entity_id
_entity_poly.type
_entity_poly.pdbx_seq_one_letter_code
_entity_poly.pdbx_strand_id
1 'polypeptide(L)'
;MSLRTIGDEVYASFLQHSANARVVLLHASGRYRSVLVSRLLASPDRRAFYYAMSADDVDVPAFLSGLTHDLSEQVPAFGNQVNRLGFSNVNFDDLAAALAADLSTLSSEPSLLILDEFDQAEIADDLQIFLEVLIDHLPAQCQLVFNSRSLPRLPWIALIAQKKAVMLRDAELVTNNFYEPAADADNRIKVYCLGPGHVVLDGKLIDTWEGHLPRLLLFFSLDRPMVTRSEICHAFWTDMNTDQAVNVFHVTKRRLHKALEAIGPDILVHEGGYYRVNLMINIQYDIIDFVMALIEGRTASDNKTKQAAWQRAIELYQHPFLQGHHEDWITHRRDEYQTGYIEALSELAYIRHSDKRPEQALALLQRAAADDPTRQSVHRDIMRLYAELNRRSETAGHFQKISADLHNRGLAVEPETARLYNELIDS
;
A
#
# COMPACT_ATOMS: atom_id res chain seq x y z
N MET A 1 0.68 -24.96 26.61
CA MET A 1 1.14 -23.56 26.48
C MET A 1 0.15 -22.66 27.20
N SER A 2 0.56 -21.72 28.03
CA SER A 2 -0.37 -20.82 28.71
C SER A 2 -0.77 -19.67 27.78
N LEU A 3 -1.96 -19.06 28.01
CA LEU A 3 -2.38 -17.87 27.24
C LEU A 3 -1.38 -16.73 27.34
N ARG A 4 -0.67 -16.62 28.46
CA ARG A 4 0.39 -15.62 28.64
C ARG A 4 1.58 -15.89 27.72
N THR A 5 2.04 -17.14 27.64
CA THR A 5 3.14 -17.52 26.72
C THR A 5 2.77 -17.26 25.27
N ILE A 6 1.54 -17.62 24.87
CA ILE A 6 1.02 -17.33 23.54
C ILE A 6 1.00 -15.81 23.29
N GLY A 7 0.50 -15.04 24.26
CA GLY A 7 0.44 -13.57 24.16
C GLY A 7 1.83 -12.94 23.96
N ASP A 8 2.84 -13.41 24.68
CA ASP A 8 4.21 -12.89 24.56
C ASP A 8 4.85 -13.27 23.21
N GLU A 9 4.60 -14.47 22.68
CA GLU A 9 5.07 -14.90 21.36
C GLU A 9 4.41 -14.09 20.23
N VAL A 10 3.09 -13.95 20.26
CA VAL A 10 2.34 -13.19 19.26
C VAL A 10 2.73 -11.70 19.28
N TYR A 11 2.99 -11.16 20.48
CA TYR A 11 3.46 -9.79 20.66
C TYR A 11 4.87 -9.60 20.10
N ALA A 12 5.79 -10.52 20.35
CA ALA A 12 7.13 -10.48 19.78
C ALA A 12 7.11 -10.54 18.24
N SER A 13 6.27 -11.41 17.68
CA SER A 13 6.03 -11.49 16.23
C SER A 13 5.45 -10.19 15.68
N PHE A 14 4.47 -9.59 16.35
CA PHE A 14 3.93 -8.29 15.97
C PHE A 14 5.03 -7.23 15.91
N LEU A 15 5.86 -7.10 16.94
CA LEU A 15 6.95 -6.12 16.97
C LEU A 15 7.94 -6.32 15.82
N GLN A 16 8.30 -7.58 15.55
CA GLN A 16 9.24 -7.90 14.49
C GLN A 16 8.72 -7.55 13.10
N HIS A 17 7.46 -7.88 12.79
CA HIS A 17 6.91 -7.76 11.44
C HIS A 17 6.27 -6.40 11.15
N SER A 18 5.82 -5.67 12.20
CA SER A 18 5.17 -4.37 12.05
C SER A 18 6.09 -3.17 12.21
N ALA A 19 7.37 -3.35 12.53
CA ALA A 19 8.29 -2.28 12.95
C ALA A 19 8.33 -1.07 12.01
N ASN A 20 8.19 -1.28 10.71
CA ASN A 20 8.28 -0.23 9.69
C ASN A 20 6.92 0.04 8.99
N ALA A 21 5.86 -0.63 9.41
CA ALA A 21 4.54 -0.43 8.81
C ALA A 21 3.81 0.73 9.48
N ARG A 22 3.05 1.48 8.69
CA ARG A 22 2.12 2.51 9.17
C ARG A 22 0.79 1.88 9.60
N VAL A 23 0.43 0.80 8.92
CA VAL A 23 -0.84 0.10 9.08
C VAL A 23 -0.59 -1.38 9.29
N VAL A 24 -1.28 -1.96 10.25
CA VAL A 24 -1.26 -3.40 10.51
C VAL A 24 -2.67 -3.94 10.46
N LEU A 25 -2.89 -4.98 9.67
CA LEU A 25 -4.13 -5.76 9.72
C LEU A 25 -3.89 -7.05 10.51
N LEU A 26 -4.67 -7.24 11.56
CA LEU A 26 -4.80 -8.53 12.22
C LEU A 26 -5.81 -9.35 11.42
N HIS A 27 -5.30 -10.27 10.59
CA HIS A 27 -6.12 -11.00 9.61
C HIS A 27 -7.20 -11.85 10.26
N ALA A 28 -8.37 -11.91 9.62
CA ALA A 28 -9.56 -12.63 10.13
C ALA A 28 -9.30 -14.10 10.50
N SER A 29 -8.39 -14.78 9.81
CA SER A 29 -8.00 -16.17 10.11
C SER A 29 -7.05 -16.31 11.31
N GLY A 30 -6.54 -15.22 11.87
CA GLY A 30 -5.66 -15.23 13.03
C GLY A 30 -6.41 -15.72 14.28
N ARG A 31 -5.91 -16.79 14.92
CA ARG A 31 -6.55 -17.40 16.09
C ARG A 31 -6.41 -16.57 17.36
N TYR A 32 -5.35 -15.77 17.42
CA TYR A 32 -4.92 -15.09 18.64
C TYR A 32 -5.09 -13.56 18.58
N ARG A 33 -5.90 -13.05 17.66
CA ARG A 33 -6.12 -11.60 17.48
C ARG A 33 -6.51 -10.89 18.78
N SER A 34 -7.51 -11.39 19.48
CA SER A 34 -7.96 -10.80 20.76
C SER A 34 -6.90 -10.90 21.86
N VAL A 35 -6.10 -11.98 21.86
CA VAL A 35 -4.97 -12.12 22.82
C VAL A 35 -3.89 -11.09 22.51
N LEU A 36 -3.61 -10.86 21.22
CA LEU A 36 -2.66 -9.84 20.78
C LEU A 36 -3.15 -8.44 21.12
N VAL A 37 -4.41 -8.09 20.81
CA VAL A 37 -5.00 -6.79 21.16
C VAL A 37 -4.90 -6.55 22.67
N SER A 38 -5.29 -7.53 23.50
CA SER A 38 -5.15 -7.45 24.97
C SER A 38 -3.70 -7.24 25.40
N ARG A 39 -2.74 -7.91 24.74
CA ARG A 39 -1.31 -7.78 25.04
C ARG A 39 -0.74 -6.43 24.61
N LEU A 40 -1.19 -5.88 23.47
CA LEU A 40 -0.83 -4.55 23.01
C LEU A 40 -1.29 -3.47 23.98
N LEU A 41 -2.54 -3.57 24.47
CA LEU A 41 -3.11 -2.63 25.43
C LEU A 41 -2.41 -2.68 26.80
N ALA A 42 -1.89 -3.85 27.21
CA ALA A 42 -1.16 -4.04 28.44
C ALA A 42 0.35 -3.77 28.33
N SER A 43 0.84 -3.41 27.13
CA SER A 43 2.28 -3.24 26.92
C SER A 43 2.80 -1.94 27.55
N PRO A 44 3.93 -1.99 28.28
CA PRO A 44 4.60 -0.78 28.75
C PRO A 44 5.45 -0.11 27.66
N ASP A 45 5.79 -0.82 26.59
CA ASP A 45 6.78 -0.39 25.60
C ASP A 45 6.21 0.56 24.54
N ARG A 46 4.89 0.49 24.34
CA ARG A 46 4.15 1.36 23.39
C ARG A 46 2.82 1.76 23.98
N ARG A 47 2.47 3.01 23.84
CA ARG A 47 1.15 3.49 24.25
C ARG A 47 0.11 3.07 23.21
N ALA A 48 -0.86 2.27 23.63
CA ALA A 48 -1.94 1.83 22.77
C ALA A 48 -3.25 2.56 23.12
N PHE A 49 -3.90 3.12 22.12
CA PHE A 49 -5.23 3.70 22.18
C PHE A 49 -6.18 2.76 21.46
N TYR A 50 -7.37 2.65 21.99
CA TYR A 50 -8.33 1.66 21.54
C TYR A 50 -9.67 2.32 21.22
N TYR A 51 -10.22 1.98 20.08
CA TYR A 51 -11.55 2.33 19.68
C TYR A 51 -12.27 1.10 19.14
N ALA A 52 -13.40 0.72 19.78
CA ALA A 52 -14.26 -0.35 19.31
C ALA A 52 -15.25 0.23 18.30
N MET A 53 -15.14 -0.19 17.05
CA MET A 53 -16.08 0.19 16.01
C MET A 53 -17.46 -0.40 16.33
N SER A 54 -18.50 0.31 15.96
CA SER A 54 -19.88 -0.10 16.17
C SER A 54 -20.72 0.06 14.89
N ALA A 55 -21.93 -0.46 14.90
CA ALA A 55 -22.88 -0.26 13.81
C ALA A 55 -23.34 1.21 13.66
N ASP A 56 -23.01 2.07 14.64
CA ASP A 56 -23.31 3.50 14.59
C ASP A 56 -22.25 4.29 13.82
N ASP A 57 -21.08 3.70 13.53
CA ASP A 57 -20.02 4.28 12.69
C ASP A 57 -20.38 4.16 11.19
N VAL A 58 -21.52 4.71 10.82
CA VAL A 58 -22.15 4.58 9.49
C VAL A 58 -21.53 5.47 8.43
N ASP A 59 -20.76 6.49 8.84
CA ASP A 59 -20.09 7.44 7.97
C ASP A 59 -18.88 8.09 8.68
N VAL A 60 -18.11 8.90 7.96
CA VAL A 60 -16.91 9.59 8.51
C VAL A 60 -17.25 10.52 9.67
N PRO A 61 -18.31 11.36 9.63
CA PRO A 61 -18.72 12.17 10.78
C PRO A 61 -19.04 11.35 12.03
N ALA A 62 -19.77 10.27 11.90
CA ALA A 62 -20.13 9.39 13.03
C ALA A 62 -18.89 8.75 13.64
N PHE A 63 -18.02 8.18 12.81
CA PHE A 63 -16.73 7.61 13.23
C PHE A 63 -15.85 8.63 13.94
N LEU A 64 -15.63 9.82 13.35
CA LEU A 64 -14.78 10.85 13.95
C LEU A 64 -15.38 11.38 15.27
N SER A 65 -16.69 11.50 15.36
CA SER A 65 -17.37 11.90 16.58
C SER A 65 -17.20 10.86 17.69
N GLY A 66 -17.38 9.57 17.39
CA GLY A 66 -17.18 8.48 18.35
C GLY A 66 -15.71 8.39 18.80
N LEU A 67 -14.78 8.37 17.84
CA LEU A 67 -13.36 8.31 18.11
C LEU A 67 -12.87 9.49 18.97
N THR A 68 -13.29 10.71 18.65
CA THR A 68 -12.88 11.91 19.40
C THR A 68 -13.50 11.92 20.80
N HIS A 69 -14.72 11.45 20.96
CA HIS A 69 -15.36 11.32 22.28
C HIS A 69 -14.56 10.35 23.17
N ASP A 70 -14.36 9.11 22.71
CA ASP A 70 -13.73 8.07 23.52
C ASP A 70 -12.26 8.37 23.85
N LEU A 71 -11.48 8.91 22.91
CA LEU A 71 -10.10 9.22 23.16
C LEU A 71 -9.90 10.51 23.95
N SER A 72 -10.84 11.46 23.90
CA SER A 72 -10.78 12.68 24.72
C SER A 72 -10.94 12.41 26.21
N GLU A 73 -11.60 11.32 26.61
CA GLU A 73 -11.65 10.88 28.00
C GLU A 73 -10.27 10.52 28.56
N GLN A 74 -9.37 10.00 27.71
CA GLN A 74 -8.00 9.62 28.08
C GLN A 74 -7.01 10.77 27.88
N VAL A 75 -7.20 11.54 26.80
CA VAL A 75 -6.35 12.69 26.43
C VAL A 75 -7.24 13.87 26.09
N PRO A 76 -7.51 14.78 27.06
CA PRO A 76 -8.49 15.87 26.90
C PRO A 76 -8.24 16.83 25.72
N ALA A 77 -7.02 16.86 25.20
CA ALA A 77 -6.67 17.67 24.03
C ALA A 77 -7.00 17.00 22.68
N PHE A 78 -7.32 15.71 22.69
CA PHE A 78 -7.64 14.97 21.47
C PHE A 78 -9.00 15.42 20.90
N GLY A 79 -9.07 15.49 19.58
CA GLY A 79 -10.28 15.90 18.86
C GLY A 79 -10.42 17.43 18.69
N ASN A 80 -9.52 18.23 19.24
CA ASN A 80 -9.62 19.68 19.13
C ASN A 80 -9.49 20.21 17.70
N GLN A 81 -8.66 19.60 16.87
CA GLN A 81 -8.47 20.03 15.47
C GLN A 81 -9.66 19.57 14.61
N VAL A 82 -10.07 18.31 14.77
CA VAL A 82 -11.25 17.76 14.09
C VAL A 82 -12.51 18.56 14.45
N ASN A 83 -12.75 18.83 15.73
CA ASN A 83 -13.92 19.60 16.19
C ASN A 83 -13.90 21.07 15.74
N ARG A 84 -12.70 21.67 15.64
CA ARG A 84 -12.56 23.05 15.12
C ARG A 84 -12.88 23.13 13.62
N LEU A 85 -12.47 22.13 12.87
CA LEU A 85 -12.75 22.05 11.43
C LEU A 85 -14.23 21.77 11.17
N GLY A 86 -14.86 20.90 11.98
CA GLY A 86 -16.23 20.42 11.80
C GLY A 86 -16.33 19.41 10.66
N PHE A 87 -17.56 18.96 10.37
CA PHE A 87 -17.80 17.91 9.37
C PHE A 87 -18.55 18.40 8.12
N SER A 88 -19.02 19.64 8.10
CA SER A 88 -19.89 20.15 7.02
C SER A 88 -19.04 20.68 5.86
N ASN A 89 -19.23 20.08 4.67
CA ASN A 89 -18.57 20.49 3.41
C ASN A 89 -17.03 20.49 3.47
N VAL A 90 -16.44 19.61 4.25
CA VAL A 90 -14.98 19.45 4.35
C VAL A 90 -14.55 18.25 3.52
N ASN A 91 -13.44 18.38 2.79
CA ASN A 91 -12.89 17.25 2.05
C ASN A 91 -12.15 16.28 3.00
N PHE A 92 -11.92 15.07 2.55
CA PHE A 92 -11.26 14.04 3.37
C PHE A 92 -9.81 14.34 3.66
N ASP A 93 -9.12 15.08 2.80
CA ASP A 93 -7.73 15.47 3.00
C ASP A 93 -7.58 16.39 4.22
N ASP A 94 -8.42 17.43 4.30
CA ASP A 94 -8.43 18.35 5.45
C ASP A 94 -8.85 17.64 6.75
N LEU A 95 -9.83 16.72 6.70
CA LEU A 95 -10.25 15.93 7.86
C LEU A 95 -9.13 14.97 8.30
N ALA A 96 -8.45 14.32 7.37
CA ALA A 96 -7.34 13.43 7.65
C ALA A 96 -6.16 14.19 8.25
N ALA A 97 -5.84 15.37 7.73
CA ALA A 97 -4.80 16.24 8.28
C ALA A 97 -5.15 16.71 9.71
N ALA A 98 -6.41 17.08 9.96
CA ALA A 98 -6.89 17.48 11.30
C ALA A 98 -6.80 16.31 12.29
N LEU A 99 -7.26 15.11 11.89
CA LEU A 99 -7.15 13.91 12.72
C LEU A 99 -5.69 13.53 12.98
N ALA A 100 -4.82 13.61 11.97
CA ALA A 100 -3.39 13.36 12.13
C ALA A 100 -2.74 14.34 13.13
N ALA A 101 -3.14 15.61 13.11
CA ALA A 101 -2.70 16.59 14.11
C ALA A 101 -3.19 16.21 15.52
N ASP A 102 -4.44 15.78 15.68
CA ASP A 102 -4.96 15.29 16.95
C ASP A 102 -4.26 14.00 17.40
N LEU A 103 -3.99 13.04 16.50
CA LEU A 103 -3.22 11.84 16.79
C LEU A 103 -1.79 12.15 17.28
N SER A 104 -1.19 13.23 16.79
CA SER A 104 0.12 13.69 17.26
C SER A 104 0.09 14.18 18.72
N THR A 105 -1.07 14.53 19.25
CA THR A 105 -1.22 14.94 20.66
C THR A 105 -1.35 13.77 21.62
N LEU A 106 -1.66 12.56 21.13
CA LEU A 106 -1.85 11.37 21.95
C LEU A 106 -0.57 10.94 22.67
N SER A 107 0.55 10.99 21.98
CA SER A 107 1.85 10.62 22.54
C SER A 107 3.01 11.22 21.74
N SER A 108 4.06 11.64 22.44
CA SER A 108 5.35 11.99 21.82
C SER A 108 6.22 10.76 21.50
N GLU A 109 5.87 9.60 22.05
CA GLU A 109 6.53 8.31 21.85
C GLU A 109 5.74 7.46 20.86
N PRO A 110 6.33 6.37 20.33
CA PRO A 110 5.63 5.45 19.44
C PRO A 110 4.32 4.95 20.04
N SER A 111 3.22 5.13 19.31
CA SER A 111 1.87 4.81 19.76
C SER A 111 1.11 3.98 18.74
N LEU A 112 0.09 3.28 19.21
CA LEU A 112 -0.82 2.48 18.40
C LEU A 112 -2.23 3.04 18.54
N LEU A 113 -2.94 3.20 17.43
CA LEU A 113 -4.40 3.35 17.41
C LEU A 113 -5.00 2.04 16.91
N ILE A 114 -5.70 1.34 17.77
CA ILE A 114 -6.35 0.07 17.47
C ILE A 114 -7.83 0.33 17.16
N LEU A 115 -8.22 0.05 15.92
CA LEU A 115 -9.62 0.02 15.49
C LEU A 115 -10.08 -1.44 15.57
N ASP A 116 -10.80 -1.75 16.62
CA ASP A 116 -11.31 -3.10 16.87
C ASP A 116 -12.71 -3.27 16.28
N GLU A 117 -13.07 -4.50 15.96
CA GLU A 117 -14.37 -4.85 15.34
C GLU A 117 -14.68 -4.02 14.09
N PHE A 118 -13.66 -3.71 13.28
CA PHE A 118 -13.80 -2.85 12.11
C PHE A 118 -14.86 -3.33 11.09
N ASP A 119 -15.15 -4.62 11.09
CA ASP A 119 -16.23 -5.21 10.28
C ASP A 119 -17.63 -4.69 10.64
N GLN A 120 -17.83 -4.07 11.80
CA GLN A 120 -19.11 -3.42 12.14
C GLN A 120 -19.41 -2.19 11.27
N ALA A 121 -18.39 -1.49 10.81
CA ALA A 121 -18.50 -0.33 9.91
C ALA A 121 -18.29 -0.70 8.43
N GLU A 122 -18.42 -1.96 8.04
CA GLU A 122 -18.19 -2.44 6.68
C GLU A 122 -19.04 -1.74 5.62
N ILE A 123 -20.24 -1.29 5.97
CA ILE A 123 -21.18 -0.61 5.08
C ILE A 123 -20.84 0.87 4.82
N ALA A 124 -19.94 1.47 5.59
CA ALA A 124 -19.55 2.86 5.46
C ALA A 124 -18.55 3.05 4.33
N ASP A 125 -19.01 3.34 3.10
CA ASP A 125 -18.18 3.51 1.92
C ASP A 125 -17.22 4.70 2.05
N ASP A 126 -17.70 5.82 2.56
CA ASP A 126 -16.95 7.04 2.76
C ASP A 126 -15.84 6.87 3.81
N LEU A 127 -16.09 6.06 4.85
CA LEU A 127 -15.09 5.73 5.85
C LEU A 127 -13.89 4.97 5.25
N GLN A 128 -14.12 4.04 4.32
CA GLN A 128 -13.04 3.31 3.65
C GLN A 128 -12.17 4.25 2.83
N ILE A 129 -12.79 5.17 2.08
CA ILE A 129 -12.07 6.19 1.30
C ILE A 129 -11.31 7.15 2.23
N PHE A 130 -11.96 7.61 3.31
CA PHE A 130 -11.31 8.47 4.31
C PHE A 130 -10.08 7.82 4.94
N LEU A 131 -10.17 6.54 5.32
CA LEU A 131 -9.04 5.82 5.93
C LEU A 131 -7.87 5.64 4.95
N GLU A 132 -8.14 5.46 3.66
CA GLU A 132 -7.08 5.44 2.64
C GLU A 132 -6.33 6.78 2.63
N VAL A 133 -7.03 7.90 2.64
CA VAL A 133 -6.43 9.24 2.74
C VAL A 133 -5.69 9.44 4.08
N LEU A 134 -6.29 9.01 5.20
CA LEU A 134 -5.69 9.13 6.53
C LEU A 134 -4.34 8.42 6.63
N ILE A 135 -4.17 7.27 6.00
CA ILE A 135 -2.92 6.50 6.04
C ILE A 135 -1.72 7.34 5.56
N ASP A 136 -1.93 8.21 4.59
CA ASP A 136 -0.88 9.10 4.08
C ASP A 136 -0.55 10.24 5.05
N HIS A 137 -1.50 10.66 5.86
CA HIS A 137 -1.36 11.72 6.85
C HIS A 137 -0.91 11.24 8.23
N LEU A 138 -0.91 9.91 8.50
CA LEU A 138 -0.56 9.39 9.82
C LEU A 138 0.78 9.95 10.34
N PRO A 139 0.84 10.41 11.61
CA PRO A 139 2.10 10.82 12.23
C PRO A 139 3.12 9.68 12.22
N ALA A 140 4.40 10.00 12.09
CA ALA A 140 5.47 8.98 12.00
C ALA A 140 5.52 8.07 13.25
N GLN A 141 5.13 8.59 14.41
CA GLN A 141 5.10 7.86 15.69
C GLN A 141 3.79 7.08 15.89
N CYS A 142 2.76 7.28 15.07
CA CYS A 142 1.47 6.59 15.21
C CYS A 142 1.32 5.48 14.18
N GLN A 143 0.95 4.29 14.64
CA GLN A 143 0.65 3.13 13.80
C GLN A 143 -0.81 2.75 13.97
N LEU A 144 -1.51 2.55 12.86
CA LEU A 144 -2.90 2.15 12.83
C LEU A 144 -3.01 0.61 12.79
N VAL A 145 -3.77 0.03 13.69
CA VAL A 145 -3.98 -1.43 13.78
C VAL A 145 -5.45 -1.73 13.59
N PHE A 146 -5.77 -2.46 12.53
CA PHE A 146 -7.10 -2.99 12.29
C PHE A 146 -7.24 -4.38 12.88
N ASN A 147 -8.22 -4.59 13.74
CA ASN A 147 -8.71 -5.90 14.12
C ASN A 147 -10.10 -6.09 13.53
N SER A 148 -10.24 -7.00 12.58
CA SER A 148 -11.47 -7.18 11.81
C SER A 148 -11.70 -8.64 11.45
N ARG A 149 -12.98 -9.05 11.37
CA ARG A 149 -13.38 -10.38 10.89
C ARG A 149 -13.48 -10.44 9.36
N SER A 150 -13.64 -9.29 8.71
CA SER A 150 -13.57 -9.14 7.26
C SER A 150 -12.34 -8.35 6.86
N LEU A 151 -11.93 -8.47 5.60
CA LEU A 151 -10.84 -7.67 5.06
C LEU A 151 -11.35 -6.24 4.79
N PRO A 152 -10.80 -5.19 5.46
CA PRO A 152 -11.11 -3.81 5.12
C PRO A 152 -10.84 -3.54 3.63
N ARG A 153 -11.68 -2.71 3.01
CA ARG A 153 -11.64 -2.44 1.55
C ARG A 153 -10.54 -1.45 1.14
N LEU A 154 -9.44 -1.46 1.86
CA LEU A 154 -8.26 -0.66 1.54
C LEU A 154 -7.43 -1.31 0.42
N PRO A 155 -6.60 -0.55 -0.29
CA PRO A 155 -5.73 -1.07 -1.36
C PRO A 155 -4.51 -1.79 -0.78
N TRP A 156 -4.73 -2.91 -0.12
CA TRP A 156 -3.68 -3.64 0.61
C TRP A 156 -2.46 -3.97 -0.22
N ILE A 157 -2.66 -4.40 -1.48
CA ILE A 157 -1.56 -4.77 -2.37
C ILE A 157 -0.59 -3.59 -2.56
N ALA A 158 -1.13 -2.41 -2.84
CA ALA A 158 -0.35 -1.20 -3.03
C ALA A 158 0.29 -0.70 -1.72
N LEU A 159 -0.45 -0.72 -0.61
CA LEU A 159 0.08 -0.35 0.72
C LEU A 159 1.24 -1.26 1.15
N ILE A 160 1.15 -2.56 0.87
CA ILE A 160 2.22 -3.52 1.13
C ILE A 160 3.40 -3.28 0.19
N ALA A 161 3.16 -2.99 -1.10
CA ALA A 161 4.22 -2.65 -2.04
C ALA A 161 5.07 -1.47 -1.55
N GLN A 162 4.43 -0.45 -0.95
CA GLN A 162 5.09 0.73 -0.37
C GLN A 162 5.70 0.52 1.02
N LYS A 163 5.66 -0.66 1.60
CA LYS A 163 5.98 -0.92 3.03
C LYS A 163 5.06 -0.19 4.03
N LYS A 164 3.99 0.43 3.59
CA LYS A 164 3.07 1.13 4.50
C LYS A 164 2.23 0.16 5.31
N ALA A 165 1.93 -1.03 4.81
CA ALA A 165 1.09 -2.00 5.49
C ALA A 165 1.71 -3.38 5.62
N VAL A 166 1.29 -4.10 6.67
CA VAL A 166 1.51 -5.54 6.85
C VAL A 166 0.22 -6.22 7.27
N MET A 167 0.07 -7.48 6.88
CA MET A 167 -1.04 -8.33 7.31
C MET A 167 -0.49 -9.45 8.17
N LEU A 168 -0.93 -9.54 9.40
CA LEU A 168 -0.51 -10.58 10.34
C LEU A 168 -1.59 -11.66 10.44
N ARG A 169 -1.18 -12.90 10.15
CA ARG A 169 -2.00 -14.09 10.25
C ARG A 169 -1.38 -15.02 11.27
N ASP A 170 -1.78 -15.17 12.43
CA ASP A 170 -1.10 -15.88 13.52
C ASP A 170 0.33 -15.35 13.82
N ALA A 171 1.04 -15.95 14.76
CA ALA A 171 2.34 -15.48 15.23
C ALA A 171 3.46 -15.53 14.18
N GLU A 172 3.30 -16.30 13.10
CA GLU A 172 4.39 -16.70 12.23
C GLU A 172 4.28 -16.20 10.80
N LEU A 173 3.11 -15.74 10.36
CA LEU A 173 2.88 -15.53 8.93
C LEU A 173 2.38 -14.13 8.60
N VAL A 174 3.23 -13.37 7.95
CA VAL A 174 2.81 -12.29 7.07
C VAL A 174 2.16 -12.96 5.85
N THR A 175 0.85 -12.80 5.68
CA THR A 175 0.16 -13.31 4.50
C THR A 175 -0.15 -12.17 3.55
N ASN A 176 0.01 -12.45 2.27
CA ASN A 176 -0.25 -11.53 1.18
C ASN A 176 -1.21 -12.14 0.17
N ASN A 177 -1.75 -13.28 0.52
CA ASN A 177 -2.63 -14.00 -0.35
C ASN A 177 -4.05 -13.43 -0.24
N PHE A 178 -4.34 -12.40 -1.03
CA PHE A 178 -5.67 -11.81 -1.16
C PHE A 178 -6.62 -12.70 -1.97
N TYR A 179 -6.04 -13.51 -2.83
CA TYR A 179 -6.73 -14.44 -3.69
C TYR A 179 -6.13 -15.82 -3.43
N GLU A 180 -6.75 -16.62 -2.56
CA GLU A 180 -6.34 -18.01 -2.40
C GLU A 180 -6.68 -18.76 -3.70
N PRO A 181 -5.72 -19.05 -4.59
CA PRO A 181 -6.00 -19.84 -5.76
C PRO A 181 -6.38 -21.26 -5.32
N ALA A 182 -7.36 -21.84 -5.96
CA ALA A 182 -7.60 -23.28 -5.82
C ALA A 182 -6.29 -24.01 -6.18
N ALA A 183 -5.79 -24.86 -5.31
CA ALA A 183 -4.45 -25.44 -5.35
C ALA A 183 -4.11 -26.20 -6.66
N ASP A 184 -5.10 -26.57 -7.49
CA ASP A 184 -4.96 -27.44 -8.64
C ASP A 184 -5.54 -26.86 -9.95
N ALA A 185 -5.87 -25.56 -10.01
CA ALA A 185 -6.44 -24.99 -11.23
C ALA A 185 -5.36 -24.45 -12.15
N ASP A 186 -5.31 -24.90 -13.39
CA ASP A 186 -4.50 -24.30 -14.45
C ASP A 186 -4.84 -22.81 -14.57
N ASN A 187 -3.80 -21.95 -14.57
CA ASN A 187 -3.95 -20.51 -14.73
C ASN A 187 -4.40 -20.18 -16.16
N ARG A 188 -5.69 -20.28 -16.42
CA ARG A 188 -6.26 -19.96 -17.72
C ARG A 188 -6.18 -18.48 -18.05
N ILE A 189 -6.29 -17.61 -17.01
CA ILE A 189 -6.23 -16.17 -17.17
C ILE A 189 -4.94 -15.64 -16.57
N LYS A 190 -4.23 -14.86 -17.38
CA LYS A 190 -3.07 -14.10 -16.93
C LYS A 190 -3.32 -12.62 -17.19
N VAL A 191 -3.14 -11.81 -16.17
CA VAL A 191 -3.33 -10.36 -16.22
C VAL A 191 -1.99 -9.69 -15.97
N TYR A 192 -1.63 -8.81 -16.89
CA TYR A 192 -0.37 -8.08 -16.86
C TYR A 192 -0.68 -6.59 -16.81
N CYS A 193 -0.39 -5.95 -15.68
CA CYS A 193 -0.61 -4.53 -15.44
C CYS A 193 0.70 -3.73 -15.29
N LEU A 194 1.86 -4.39 -15.13
CA LEU A 194 3.18 -3.75 -15.18
C LEU A 194 3.56 -3.49 -16.65
N GLY A 195 2.88 -2.51 -17.25
CA GLY A 195 2.94 -2.13 -18.65
C GLY A 195 1.61 -1.54 -19.12
N PRO A 196 1.31 -1.58 -20.43
CA PRO A 196 0.09 -0.98 -20.99
C PRO A 196 -1.22 -1.69 -20.60
N GLY A 197 -1.13 -2.78 -19.85
CA GLY A 197 -2.27 -3.57 -19.39
C GLY A 197 -2.81 -4.52 -20.47
N HIS A 198 -2.69 -5.82 -20.27
CA HIS A 198 -3.26 -6.82 -21.16
C HIS A 198 -3.68 -8.09 -20.42
N VAL A 199 -4.57 -8.82 -21.05
CA VAL A 199 -5.15 -10.06 -20.51
C VAL A 199 -4.94 -11.18 -21.50
N VAL A 200 -4.44 -12.30 -21.02
CA VAL A 200 -4.22 -13.53 -21.80
C VAL A 200 -5.15 -14.60 -21.27
N LEU A 201 -5.91 -15.24 -22.15
CA LEU A 201 -6.79 -16.37 -21.83
C LEU A 201 -6.34 -17.58 -22.64
N ASP A 202 -6.08 -18.69 -21.97
CA ASP A 202 -5.60 -19.93 -22.58
C ASP A 202 -4.40 -19.71 -23.53
N GLY A 203 -3.48 -18.84 -23.13
CA GLY A 203 -2.27 -18.49 -23.90
C GLY A 203 -2.51 -17.51 -25.06
N LYS A 204 -3.71 -17.00 -25.26
CA LYS A 204 -4.05 -16.04 -26.32
C LYS A 204 -4.37 -14.68 -25.75
N LEU A 205 -3.80 -13.63 -26.34
CA LEU A 205 -4.13 -12.25 -25.99
C LEU A 205 -5.60 -11.97 -26.31
N ILE A 206 -6.31 -11.38 -25.38
CA ILE A 206 -7.67 -10.87 -25.60
C ILE A 206 -7.56 -9.47 -26.18
N ASP A 207 -7.98 -9.30 -27.43
CA ASP A 207 -8.02 -8.06 -28.18
C ASP A 207 -9.44 -7.59 -28.51
N THR A 208 -10.45 -8.40 -28.20
CA THR A 208 -11.88 -8.19 -28.54
C THR A 208 -12.62 -7.31 -27.54
N TRP A 209 -11.94 -6.35 -26.90
CA TRP A 209 -12.55 -5.45 -25.94
C TRP A 209 -13.47 -4.42 -26.63
N GLU A 210 -14.72 -4.35 -26.21
CA GLU A 210 -15.64 -3.28 -26.63
C GLU A 210 -15.34 -1.96 -25.87
N GLY A 211 -14.25 -1.28 -26.29
CA GLY A 211 -13.69 -0.10 -25.64
C GLY A 211 -12.71 -0.44 -24.50
N HIS A 212 -12.13 0.57 -23.86
CA HIS A 212 -11.11 0.38 -22.81
C HIS A 212 -11.70 0.12 -21.40
N LEU A 213 -12.89 0.66 -21.12
CA LEU A 213 -13.51 0.60 -19.80
C LEU A 213 -13.74 -0.82 -19.26
N PRO A 214 -14.18 -1.83 -20.06
CA PRO A 214 -14.35 -3.18 -19.53
C PRO A 214 -13.04 -3.79 -19.02
N ARG A 215 -11.93 -3.53 -19.71
CA ARG A 215 -10.61 -3.99 -19.28
C ARG A 215 -10.13 -3.26 -18.04
N LEU A 216 -10.31 -1.94 -17.97
CA LEU A 216 -9.99 -1.16 -16.78
C LEU A 216 -10.83 -1.54 -15.57
N LEU A 217 -12.10 -1.89 -15.77
CA LEU A 217 -12.96 -2.40 -14.68
C LEU A 217 -12.40 -3.71 -14.10
N LEU A 218 -11.88 -4.62 -14.94
CA LEU A 218 -11.19 -5.82 -14.46
C LEU A 218 -9.97 -5.47 -13.62
N PHE A 219 -9.10 -4.58 -14.12
CA PHE A 219 -7.88 -4.18 -13.42
C PHE A 219 -8.19 -3.49 -12.08
N PHE A 220 -9.18 -2.61 -12.04
CA PHE A 220 -9.64 -1.97 -10.81
C PHE A 220 -10.16 -2.99 -9.79
N SER A 221 -10.91 -4.00 -10.26
CA SER A 221 -11.45 -5.05 -9.39
C SER A 221 -10.37 -6.03 -8.90
N LEU A 222 -9.22 -6.10 -9.56
CA LEU A 222 -8.05 -6.87 -9.12
C LEU A 222 -7.18 -6.08 -8.13
N ASP A 223 -7.20 -4.76 -8.22
CA ASP A 223 -6.46 -3.87 -7.29
C ASP A 223 -7.08 -3.85 -5.88
N ARG A 224 -8.37 -4.17 -5.77
CA ARG A 224 -9.12 -4.17 -4.51
C ARG A 224 -9.83 -5.50 -4.28
N PRO A 225 -9.83 -6.05 -3.06
CA PRO A 225 -10.45 -7.35 -2.78
C PRO A 225 -11.98 -7.30 -2.95
N MET A 226 -12.60 -6.18 -2.61
CA MET A 226 -14.03 -5.90 -2.75
C MET A 226 -14.25 -4.42 -3.02
N VAL A 227 -15.28 -4.10 -3.82
CA VAL A 227 -15.65 -2.71 -4.12
C VAL A 227 -17.16 -2.58 -4.18
N THR A 228 -17.70 -1.46 -3.72
CA THR A 228 -19.11 -1.15 -3.92
C THR A 228 -19.34 -0.57 -5.31
N ARG A 229 -20.61 -0.57 -5.73
CA ARG A 229 -20.98 0.13 -6.97
C ARG A 229 -20.68 1.63 -6.90
N SER A 230 -20.86 2.24 -5.74
CA SER A 230 -20.58 3.65 -5.52
C SER A 230 -19.10 3.97 -5.74
N GLU A 231 -18.20 3.17 -5.14
CA GLU A 231 -16.75 3.32 -5.33
C GLU A 231 -16.33 3.16 -6.78
N ILE A 232 -16.88 2.16 -7.50
CA ILE A 232 -16.61 1.99 -8.93
C ILE A 232 -17.09 3.22 -9.71
N CYS A 233 -18.33 3.67 -9.45
CA CYS A 233 -18.87 4.83 -10.15
C CYS A 233 -18.05 6.10 -9.86
N HIS A 234 -17.60 6.29 -8.65
CA HIS A 234 -16.74 7.40 -8.28
C HIS A 234 -15.36 7.33 -8.97
N ALA A 235 -14.76 6.15 -9.05
CA ALA A 235 -13.44 6.00 -9.69
C ALA A 235 -13.45 6.22 -11.21
N PHE A 236 -14.59 5.97 -11.89
CA PHE A 236 -14.65 5.97 -13.34
C PHE A 236 -15.49 7.10 -13.93
N TRP A 237 -16.48 7.64 -13.22
CA TRP A 237 -17.51 8.55 -13.77
C TRP A 237 -17.86 9.68 -12.79
N THR A 238 -16.85 10.35 -12.24
CA THR A 238 -17.02 11.47 -11.29
C THR A 238 -17.89 12.59 -11.82
N ASP A 239 -17.85 12.85 -13.13
CA ASP A 239 -18.60 13.94 -13.78
C ASP A 239 -20.04 13.58 -14.17
N MET A 240 -20.46 12.32 -13.91
CA MET A 240 -21.81 11.85 -14.23
C MET A 240 -22.72 11.90 -13.00
N ASN A 241 -24.02 12.13 -13.23
CA ASN A 241 -24.98 11.89 -12.15
C ASN A 241 -25.10 10.40 -11.84
N THR A 242 -25.53 10.07 -10.63
CA THR A 242 -25.57 8.70 -10.10
C THR A 242 -26.28 7.71 -11.01
N ASP A 243 -27.45 8.08 -11.56
CA ASP A 243 -28.24 7.16 -12.42
C ASP A 243 -27.55 6.87 -13.75
N GLN A 244 -26.89 7.88 -14.34
CA GLN A 244 -26.11 7.71 -15.55
C GLN A 244 -24.89 6.83 -15.30
N ALA A 245 -24.12 7.10 -14.24
CA ALA A 245 -22.95 6.31 -13.86
C ALA A 245 -23.32 4.83 -13.63
N VAL A 246 -24.42 4.57 -12.94
CA VAL A 246 -24.93 3.20 -12.69
C VAL A 246 -25.29 2.49 -13.99
N ASN A 247 -25.95 3.18 -14.93
CA ASN A 247 -26.28 2.59 -16.23
C ASN A 247 -25.01 2.24 -17.06
N VAL A 248 -24.04 3.14 -17.08
CA VAL A 248 -22.75 2.92 -17.78
C VAL A 248 -22.00 1.77 -17.12
N PHE A 249 -21.98 1.68 -15.80
CA PHE A 249 -21.38 0.56 -15.07
C PHE A 249 -22.00 -0.79 -15.49
N HIS A 250 -23.32 -0.91 -15.52
CA HIS A 250 -23.97 -2.16 -15.94
C HIS A 250 -23.63 -2.57 -17.38
N VAL A 251 -23.55 -1.61 -18.28
CA VAL A 251 -23.13 -1.86 -19.66
C VAL A 251 -21.67 -2.29 -19.71
N THR A 252 -20.80 -1.63 -18.97
CA THR A 252 -19.36 -1.94 -18.90
C THR A 252 -19.14 -3.33 -18.32
N LYS A 253 -19.83 -3.68 -17.21
CA LYS A 253 -19.77 -5.00 -16.60
C LYS A 253 -20.21 -6.11 -17.58
N ARG A 254 -21.33 -5.89 -18.32
CA ARG A 254 -21.80 -6.86 -19.31
C ARG A 254 -20.78 -7.05 -20.45
N ARG A 255 -20.14 -5.97 -20.91
CA ARG A 255 -19.06 -6.05 -21.92
C ARG A 255 -17.83 -6.79 -21.39
N LEU A 256 -17.48 -6.59 -20.12
CA LEU A 256 -16.42 -7.35 -19.46
C LEU A 256 -16.72 -8.85 -19.48
N HIS A 257 -17.92 -9.26 -19.02
CA HIS A 257 -18.32 -10.67 -19.01
C HIS A 257 -18.34 -11.25 -20.43
N LYS A 258 -18.82 -10.51 -21.43
CA LYS A 258 -18.81 -10.93 -22.83
C LYS A 258 -17.41 -11.17 -23.38
N ALA A 259 -16.45 -10.28 -23.07
CA ALA A 259 -15.07 -10.42 -23.50
C ALA A 259 -14.38 -11.67 -22.91
N LEU A 260 -14.84 -12.11 -21.73
CA LEU A 260 -14.30 -13.24 -20.98
C LEU A 260 -15.26 -14.46 -20.93
N GLU A 261 -16.29 -14.52 -21.77
CA GLU A 261 -17.33 -15.57 -21.72
C GLU A 261 -16.78 -17.00 -21.89
N ALA A 262 -15.64 -17.15 -22.57
CA ALA A 262 -14.98 -18.45 -22.75
C ALA A 262 -14.44 -19.05 -21.41
N ILE A 263 -14.39 -18.27 -20.32
CA ILE A 263 -14.03 -18.77 -18.99
C ILE A 263 -15.16 -19.64 -18.41
N GLY A 264 -16.41 -19.32 -18.73
CA GLY A 264 -17.62 -19.96 -18.25
C GLY A 264 -18.33 -19.16 -17.14
N PRO A 265 -17.80 -19.07 -15.90
CA PRO A 265 -18.43 -18.27 -14.88
C PRO A 265 -18.12 -16.77 -15.03
N ASP A 266 -19.03 -15.93 -14.50
CA ASP A 266 -18.83 -14.47 -14.46
C ASP A 266 -17.55 -14.10 -13.70
N ILE A 267 -16.69 -13.27 -14.31
CA ILE A 267 -15.42 -12.84 -13.73
C ILE A 267 -15.64 -11.87 -12.55
N LEU A 268 -16.67 -11.04 -12.60
CA LEU A 268 -17.03 -10.07 -11.56
C LEU A 268 -18.40 -10.44 -10.97
N VAL A 269 -18.41 -10.93 -9.74
CA VAL A 269 -19.59 -11.33 -9.02
C VAL A 269 -20.06 -10.24 -8.05
N HIS A 270 -21.37 -10.21 -7.78
CA HIS A 270 -21.98 -9.32 -6.80
C HIS A 270 -22.51 -10.15 -5.64
N GLU A 271 -21.98 -9.93 -4.45
CA GLU A 271 -22.31 -10.71 -3.27
C GLU A 271 -22.26 -9.79 -2.03
N GLY A 272 -23.27 -9.87 -1.17
CA GLY A 272 -23.30 -9.06 0.06
C GLY A 272 -23.27 -7.54 -0.14
N GLY A 273 -23.69 -7.02 -1.30
CA GLY A 273 -23.64 -5.59 -1.62
C GLY A 273 -22.36 -5.15 -2.36
N TYR A 274 -21.38 -6.03 -2.48
CA TYR A 274 -20.07 -5.74 -3.06
C TYR A 274 -19.84 -6.46 -4.38
N TYR A 275 -18.99 -5.87 -5.23
CA TYR A 275 -18.42 -6.52 -6.41
C TYR A 275 -17.02 -7.01 -6.06
N ARG A 276 -16.72 -8.22 -6.45
CA ARG A 276 -15.39 -8.82 -6.33
C ARG A 276 -15.09 -9.71 -7.52
N VAL A 277 -13.82 -9.95 -7.74
CA VAL A 277 -13.39 -10.97 -8.69
C VAL A 277 -13.86 -12.35 -8.19
N ASN A 278 -14.33 -13.20 -9.10
CA ASN A 278 -14.83 -14.52 -8.77
C ASN A 278 -13.67 -15.43 -8.36
N LEU A 279 -13.63 -15.83 -7.09
CA LEU A 279 -12.58 -16.68 -6.52
C LEU A 279 -12.54 -18.11 -7.08
N MET A 280 -13.60 -18.52 -7.80
CA MET A 280 -13.61 -19.82 -8.53
C MET A 280 -12.77 -19.79 -9.82
N ILE A 281 -12.31 -18.61 -10.23
CA ILE A 281 -11.47 -18.40 -11.40
C ILE A 281 -10.04 -18.19 -10.95
N ASN A 282 -9.14 -19.05 -11.36
CA ASN A 282 -7.73 -18.89 -11.07
C ASN A 282 -7.12 -17.86 -12.03
N ILE A 283 -6.64 -16.75 -11.47
CA ILE A 283 -6.05 -15.62 -12.19
C ILE A 283 -4.60 -15.45 -11.74
N GLN A 284 -3.68 -15.53 -12.68
CA GLN A 284 -2.31 -15.07 -12.43
C GLN A 284 -2.26 -13.56 -12.69
N TYR A 285 -1.86 -12.80 -11.68
CA TYR A 285 -1.79 -11.35 -11.73
C TYR A 285 -0.36 -10.88 -11.40
N ASP A 286 0.30 -10.22 -12.34
CA ASP A 286 1.71 -9.83 -12.24
C ASP A 286 2.00 -8.89 -11.07
N ILE A 287 1.06 -8.04 -10.66
CA ILE A 287 1.19 -7.20 -9.48
C ILE A 287 1.33 -8.03 -8.20
N ILE A 288 0.57 -9.11 -8.07
CA ILE A 288 0.70 -10.00 -6.91
C ILE A 288 2.07 -10.67 -6.93
N ASP A 289 2.51 -11.19 -8.09
CA ASP A 289 3.82 -11.79 -8.23
C ASP A 289 4.95 -10.80 -7.86
N PHE A 290 4.81 -9.53 -8.28
CA PHE A 290 5.73 -8.44 -7.94
C PHE A 290 5.75 -8.16 -6.43
N VAL A 291 4.59 -7.98 -5.81
CA VAL A 291 4.48 -7.68 -4.38
C VAL A 291 4.98 -8.85 -3.53
N MET A 292 4.70 -10.09 -3.93
CA MET A 292 5.23 -11.28 -3.27
C MET A 292 6.75 -11.33 -3.31
N ALA A 293 7.37 -10.96 -4.45
CA ALA A 293 8.82 -10.88 -4.55
C ALA A 293 9.40 -9.78 -3.63
N LEU A 294 8.75 -8.60 -3.51
CA LEU A 294 9.14 -7.56 -2.56
C LEU A 294 9.12 -8.08 -1.11
N ILE A 295 8.08 -8.80 -0.74
CA ILE A 295 7.93 -9.32 0.61
C ILE A 295 9.00 -10.38 0.91
N GLU A 296 9.20 -11.32 -0.01
CA GLU A 296 10.26 -12.32 0.14
C GLU A 296 11.64 -11.65 0.30
N GLY A 297 11.94 -10.64 -0.49
CA GLY A 297 13.17 -9.85 -0.37
C GLY A 297 13.33 -9.20 1.00
N ARG A 298 12.23 -8.69 1.58
CA ARG A 298 12.22 -8.04 2.90
C ARG A 298 12.36 -9.03 4.06
N THR A 299 11.78 -10.23 3.93
CA THR A 299 11.60 -11.18 5.04
C THR A 299 12.58 -12.36 5.04
N ALA A 300 13.21 -12.67 3.90
CA ALA A 300 14.16 -13.77 3.81
C ALA A 300 15.34 -13.57 4.80
N SER A 301 15.77 -14.66 5.41
CA SER A 301 16.87 -14.65 6.38
C SER A 301 18.26 -14.73 5.72
N ASP A 302 18.35 -15.35 4.55
CA ASP A 302 19.60 -15.54 3.84
C ASP A 302 19.76 -14.62 2.63
N ASN A 303 20.99 -14.21 2.34
CA ASN A 303 21.30 -13.26 1.27
C ASN A 303 20.99 -13.80 -0.14
N LYS A 304 21.06 -15.11 -0.35
CA LYS A 304 20.80 -15.71 -1.67
C LYS A 304 19.32 -15.60 -2.02
N THR A 305 18.44 -15.93 -1.09
CA THR A 305 16.99 -15.78 -1.24
C THR A 305 16.61 -14.32 -1.38
N LYS A 306 17.16 -13.42 -0.54
CA LYS A 306 16.95 -11.96 -0.69
C LYS A 306 17.31 -11.47 -2.09
N GLN A 307 18.52 -11.82 -2.56
CA GLN A 307 18.98 -11.41 -3.89
C GLN A 307 18.06 -11.91 -5.00
N ALA A 308 17.65 -13.18 -4.94
CA ALA A 308 16.77 -13.77 -5.96
C ALA A 308 15.40 -13.08 -5.96
N ALA A 309 14.86 -12.79 -4.79
CA ALA A 309 13.58 -12.11 -4.64
C ALA A 309 13.62 -10.66 -5.17
N TRP A 310 14.63 -9.87 -4.81
CA TRP A 310 14.80 -8.52 -5.33
C TRP A 310 15.01 -8.51 -6.85
N GLN A 311 15.81 -9.43 -7.35
CA GLN A 311 16.01 -9.56 -8.79
C GLN A 311 14.69 -9.93 -9.50
N ARG A 312 13.90 -10.83 -8.91
CA ARG A 312 12.58 -11.21 -9.43
C ARG A 312 11.62 -10.01 -9.47
N ALA A 313 11.59 -9.19 -8.41
CA ALA A 313 10.77 -7.96 -8.39
C ALA A 313 11.17 -7.00 -9.52
N ILE A 314 12.48 -6.80 -9.74
CA ILE A 314 13.01 -5.94 -10.81
C ILE A 314 12.66 -6.48 -12.20
N GLU A 315 12.69 -7.80 -12.41
CA GLU A 315 12.34 -8.44 -13.68
C GLU A 315 10.84 -8.32 -13.99
N LEU A 316 9.99 -8.37 -12.96
CA LEU A 316 8.54 -8.23 -13.11
C LEU A 316 8.13 -6.79 -13.45
N TYR A 317 8.81 -5.79 -12.89
CA TYR A 317 8.52 -4.37 -13.13
C TYR A 317 9.19 -3.88 -14.42
N GLN A 318 8.67 -4.31 -15.58
CA GLN A 318 9.22 -3.90 -16.87
C GLN A 318 8.85 -2.46 -17.27
N HIS A 319 7.64 -2.04 -16.92
CA HIS A 319 7.09 -0.72 -17.21
C HIS A 319 6.17 -0.24 -16.07
N PRO A 320 5.89 1.07 -15.99
CA PRO A 320 4.95 1.61 -15.01
C PRO A 320 3.55 0.97 -15.13
N PHE A 321 2.89 0.84 -13.98
CA PHE A 321 1.53 0.30 -13.89
C PHE A 321 0.58 0.99 -14.85
N LEU A 322 -0.11 0.21 -15.69
CA LEU A 322 -1.05 0.62 -16.71
C LEU A 322 -0.55 1.83 -17.52
N GLN A 323 0.65 1.69 -18.08
CA GLN A 323 1.32 2.74 -18.85
C GLN A 323 0.42 3.23 -20.00
N GLY A 324 0.31 4.55 -20.14
CA GLY A 324 -0.54 5.19 -21.17
C GLY A 324 -1.99 5.45 -20.75
N HIS A 325 -2.39 4.99 -19.55
CA HIS A 325 -3.67 5.34 -18.94
C HIS A 325 -3.49 6.51 -17.95
N HIS A 326 -4.51 7.38 -17.81
CA HIS A 326 -4.41 8.65 -17.06
C HIS A 326 -5.53 8.85 -16.04
N GLU A 327 -6.33 7.84 -15.80
CA GLU A 327 -7.34 7.83 -14.75
C GLU A 327 -6.67 8.04 -13.38
N ASP A 328 -7.27 8.86 -12.51
CA ASP A 328 -6.67 9.29 -11.25
C ASP A 328 -6.21 8.10 -10.37
N TRP A 329 -7.07 7.08 -10.24
CA TRP A 329 -6.73 5.89 -9.47
C TRP A 329 -5.51 5.13 -10.03
N ILE A 330 -5.31 5.13 -11.37
CA ILE A 330 -4.16 4.50 -12.01
C ILE A 330 -2.88 5.29 -11.74
N THR A 331 -2.97 6.61 -11.84
CA THR A 331 -1.81 7.49 -11.60
C THR A 331 -1.30 7.33 -10.18
N HIS A 332 -2.21 7.32 -9.20
CA HIS A 332 -1.87 7.11 -7.81
C HIS A 332 -1.21 5.74 -7.58
N ARG A 333 -1.79 4.66 -8.12
CA ARG A 333 -1.22 3.30 -8.02
C ARG A 333 0.14 3.16 -8.70
N ARG A 334 0.36 3.89 -9.78
CA ARG A 334 1.64 3.89 -10.49
C ARG A 334 2.78 4.34 -9.60
N ASP A 335 2.59 5.43 -8.87
CA ASP A 335 3.58 5.98 -7.94
C ASP A 335 3.85 4.99 -6.78
N GLU A 336 2.81 4.32 -6.31
CA GLU A 336 2.90 3.33 -5.24
C GLU A 336 3.72 2.10 -5.64
N TYR A 337 3.49 1.52 -6.80
CA TYR A 337 4.26 0.37 -7.29
C TYR A 337 5.69 0.76 -7.70
N GLN A 338 5.89 1.97 -8.23
CA GLN A 338 7.20 2.51 -8.50
C GLN A 338 8.06 2.61 -7.23
N THR A 339 7.45 2.95 -6.10
CA THR A 339 8.15 2.97 -4.80
C THR A 339 8.74 1.60 -4.44
N GLY A 340 7.97 0.51 -4.62
CA GLY A 340 8.46 -0.86 -4.39
C GLY A 340 9.57 -1.25 -5.37
N TYR A 341 9.47 -0.85 -6.62
CA TYR A 341 10.50 -1.10 -7.62
C TYR A 341 11.84 -0.41 -7.30
N ILE A 342 11.78 0.87 -6.89
CA ILE A 342 13.00 1.61 -6.49
C ILE A 342 13.61 1.00 -5.24
N GLU A 343 12.80 0.52 -4.30
CA GLU A 343 13.30 -0.25 -3.17
C GLU A 343 14.07 -1.49 -3.62
N ALA A 344 13.49 -2.28 -4.52
CA ALA A 344 14.14 -3.49 -5.01
C ALA A 344 15.50 -3.21 -5.66
N LEU A 345 15.59 -2.13 -6.45
CA LEU A 345 16.86 -1.67 -7.04
C LEU A 345 17.86 -1.28 -5.97
N SER A 346 17.44 -0.51 -4.95
CA SER A 346 18.32 -0.02 -3.88
C SER A 346 18.82 -1.17 -2.98
N GLU A 347 17.95 -2.10 -2.61
CA GLU A 347 18.31 -3.25 -1.78
C GLU A 347 19.25 -4.22 -2.53
N LEU A 348 18.99 -4.46 -3.82
CA LEU A 348 19.90 -5.25 -4.64
C LEU A 348 21.26 -4.53 -4.82
N ALA A 349 21.26 -3.20 -4.95
CA ALA A 349 22.50 -2.42 -5.01
C ALA A 349 23.30 -2.55 -3.70
N TYR A 350 22.63 -2.49 -2.54
CA TYR A 350 23.28 -2.72 -1.26
C TYR A 350 23.94 -4.11 -1.18
N ILE A 351 23.25 -5.17 -1.64
CA ILE A 351 23.81 -6.52 -1.70
C ILE A 351 25.05 -6.55 -2.62
N ARG A 352 24.95 -5.95 -3.82
CA ARG A 352 26.08 -5.90 -4.77
C ARG A 352 27.29 -5.16 -4.19
N HIS A 353 27.05 -4.05 -3.48
CA HIS A 353 28.11 -3.32 -2.80
C HIS A 353 28.78 -4.17 -1.71
N SER A 354 27.99 -4.86 -0.88
CA SER A 354 28.49 -5.77 0.16
C SER A 354 29.30 -6.94 -0.42
N ASP A 355 28.94 -7.40 -1.62
CA ASP A 355 29.68 -8.42 -2.40
C ASP A 355 30.94 -7.88 -3.09
N LYS A 356 31.34 -6.64 -2.80
CA LYS A 356 32.48 -5.94 -3.44
C LYS A 356 32.32 -5.75 -4.95
N ARG A 357 31.10 -5.44 -5.39
CA ARG A 357 30.74 -5.15 -6.78
C ARG A 357 30.15 -3.73 -6.92
N PRO A 358 30.92 -2.68 -6.57
CA PRO A 358 30.38 -1.31 -6.46
C PRO A 358 29.88 -0.75 -7.80
N GLU A 359 30.46 -1.15 -8.94
CA GLU A 359 29.99 -0.72 -10.26
C GLU A 359 28.60 -1.26 -10.60
N GLN A 360 28.31 -2.50 -10.20
CA GLN A 360 26.97 -3.07 -10.36
C GLN A 360 25.96 -2.40 -9.43
N ALA A 361 26.37 -2.09 -8.20
CA ALA A 361 25.56 -1.31 -7.27
C ALA A 361 25.23 0.08 -7.82
N LEU A 362 26.24 0.76 -8.37
CA LEU A 362 26.08 2.08 -8.97
C LEU A 362 25.10 2.05 -10.16
N ALA A 363 25.20 1.05 -11.04
CA ALA A 363 24.29 0.91 -12.17
C ALA A 363 22.82 0.73 -11.72
N LEU A 364 22.57 -0.04 -10.65
CA LEU A 364 21.22 -0.23 -10.10
C LEU A 364 20.68 1.07 -9.50
N LEU A 365 21.49 1.81 -8.73
CA LEU A 365 21.10 3.09 -8.16
C LEU A 365 20.86 4.16 -9.23
N GLN A 366 21.67 4.18 -10.29
CA GLN A 366 21.45 5.09 -11.43
C GLN A 366 20.13 4.78 -12.14
N ARG A 367 19.76 3.50 -12.26
CA ARG A 367 18.44 3.10 -12.78
C ARG A 367 17.33 3.58 -11.86
N ALA A 368 17.46 3.41 -10.54
CA ALA A 368 16.49 3.92 -9.56
C ALA A 368 16.31 5.45 -9.65
N ALA A 369 17.43 6.19 -9.77
CA ALA A 369 17.42 7.64 -9.94
C ALA A 369 16.84 8.11 -11.28
N ALA A 370 16.91 7.30 -12.33
CA ALA A 370 16.29 7.60 -13.61
C ALA A 370 14.77 7.44 -13.56
N ASP A 371 14.27 6.45 -12.81
CA ASP A 371 12.83 6.22 -12.62
C ASP A 371 12.20 7.26 -11.68
N ASP A 372 12.87 7.63 -10.58
CA ASP A 372 12.45 8.74 -9.70
C ASP A 372 13.59 9.72 -9.44
N PRO A 373 13.73 10.74 -10.30
CA PRO A 373 14.80 11.74 -10.13
C PRO A 373 14.64 12.64 -8.89
N THR A 374 13.51 12.58 -8.20
CA THR A 374 13.26 13.42 -7.02
C THR A 374 13.65 12.74 -5.71
N ARG A 375 13.91 11.43 -5.73
CA ARG A 375 14.23 10.63 -4.55
C ARG A 375 15.67 10.85 -4.08
N GLN A 376 15.87 11.87 -3.27
CA GLN A 376 17.20 12.33 -2.86
C GLN A 376 18.00 11.27 -2.07
N SER A 377 17.36 10.32 -1.40
CA SER A 377 18.05 9.20 -0.74
C SER A 377 18.88 8.37 -1.71
N VAL A 378 18.32 8.04 -2.88
CA VAL A 378 19.05 7.29 -3.94
C VAL A 378 20.24 8.09 -4.45
N HIS A 379 20.08 9.38 -4.65
CA HIS A 379 21.18 10.24 -5.08
C HIS A 379 22.29 10.35 -4.03
N ARG A 380 21.95 10.33 -2.74
CA ARG A 380 22.94 10.26 -1.65
C ARG A 380 23.76 8.97 -1.73
N ASP A 381 23.13 7.83 -2.00
CA ASP A 381 23.83 6.55 -2.13
C ASP A 381 24.74 6.51 -3.37
N ILE A 382 24.32 7.09 -4.50
CA ILE A 382 25.16 7.28 -5.68
C ILE A 382 26.41 8.11 -5.35
N MET A 383 26.24 9.25 -4.64
CA MET A 383 27.36 10.10 -4.26
C MET A 383 28.34 9.39 -3.33
N ARG A 384 27.85 8.59 -2.36
CA ARG A 384 28.71 7.76 -1.49
C ARG A 384 29.54 6.77 -2.30
N LEU A 385 28.91 6.06 -3.25
CA LEU A 385 29.62 5.10 -4.10
C LEU A 385 30.65 5.78 -5.00
N TYR A 386 30.35 6.94 -5.58
CA TYR A 386 31.36 7.69 -6.34
C TYR A 386 32.56 8.08 -5.48
N ALA A 387 32.32 8.55 -4.26
CA ALA A 387 33.39 8.91 -3.33
C ALA A 387 34.24 7.69 -2.93
N GLU A 388 33.63 6.55 -2.61
CA GLU A 388 34.35 5.30 -2.32
C GLU A 388 35.20 4.81 -3.50
N LEU A 389 34.75 5.04 -4.73
CA LEU A 389 35.49 4.74 -5.95
C LEU A 389 36.52 5.80 -6.31
N ASN A 390 36.76 6.80 -5.45
CA ASN A 390 37.62 7.95 -5.67
C ASN A 390 37.26 8.79 -6.92
N ARG A 391 35.96 8.84 -7.26
CA ARG A 391 35.40 9.56 -8.40
C ARG A 391 34.83 10.92 -7.98
N ARG A 392 35.71 11.83 -7.45
CA ARG A 392 35.25 13.13 -6.91
C ARG A 392 34.58 14.03 -7.95
N SER A 393 35.07 13.99 -9.21
CA SER A 393 34.46 14.78 -10.29
C SER A 393 33.01 14.35 -10.58
N GLU A 394 32.76 13.04 -10.55
CA GLU A 394 31.40 12.48 -10.73
C GLU A 394 30.50 12.79 -9.53
N THR A 395 31.02 12.76 -8.30
CA THR A 395 30.28 13.19 -7.11
C THR A 395 29.80 14.64 -7.26
N ALA A 396 30.72 15.54 -7.64
CA ALA A 396 30.38 16.96 -7.82
C ALA A 396 29.41 17.19 -8.98
N GLY A 397 29.65 16.56 -10.13
CA GLY A 397 28.77 16.65 -11.29
C GLY A 397 27.38 16.10 -11.03
N HIS A 398 27.28 14.99 -10.26
CA HIS A 398 26.00 14.40 -9.87
C HIS A 398 25.20 15.33 -8.97
N PHE A 399 25.82 15.92 -7.94
CA PHE A 399 25.16 16.88 -7.05
C PHE A 399 24.68 18.14 -7.80
N GLN A 400 25.49 18.69 -8.71
CA GLN A 400 25.09 19.82 -9.54
C GLN A 400 23.87 19.50 -10.40
N LYS A 401 23.88 18.31 -11.03
CA LYS A 401 22.76 17.85 -11.86
C LYS A 401 21.49 17.72 -11.06
N ILE A 402 21.49 17.00 -9.93
CA ILE A 402 20.26 16.83 -9.13
C ILE A 402 19.77 18.16 -8.56
N SER A 403 20.66 19.06 -8.16
CA SER A 403 20.28 20.39 -7.65
C SER A 403 19.56 21.21 -8.71
N ALA A 404 20.05 21.16 -9.96
CA ALA A 404 19.40 21.82 -11.09
C ALA A 404 18.05 21.17 -11.43
N ASP A 405 17.98 19.83 -11.45
CA ASP A 405 16.75 19.10 -11.75
C ASP A 405 15.66 19.35 -10.70
N LEU A 406 16.02 19.35 -9.40
CA LEU A 406 15.09 19.67 -8.30
C LEU A 406 14.60 21.12 -8.41
N HIS A 407 15.51 22.07 -8.65
CA HIS A 407 15.17 23.49 -8.81
C HIS A 407 14.18 23.69 -9.97
N ASN A 408 14.41 23.03 -11.12
CA ASN A 408 13.52 23.11 -12.29
C ASN A 408 12.12 22.57 -12.02
N ARG A 409 11.98 21.67 -11.02
CA ARG A 409 10.72 21.09 -10.56
C ARG A 409 10.09 21.87 -9.39
N GLY A 410 10.70 22.97 -8.95
CA GLY A 410 10.25 23.75 -7.79
C GLY A 410 10.52 23.08 -6.44
N LEU A 411 11.41 22.09 -6.40
CA LEU A 411 11.80 21.35 -5.20
C LEU A 411 13.13 21.87 -4.65
N ALA A 412 13.30 21.78 -3.34
CA ALA A 412 14.54 22.13 -2.67
C ALA A 412 15.44 20.90 -2.46
N VAL A 413 16.74 21.16 -2.42
CA VAL A 413 17.72 20.16 -1.97
C VAL A 413 17.54 19.97 -0.46
N GLU A 414 17.38 18.71 -0.03
CA GLU A 414 17.29 18.37 1.40
C GLU A 414 18.58 18.76 2.14
N PRO A 415 18.47 19.28 3.39
CA PRO A 415 19.65 19.62 4.19
C PRO A 415 20.63 18.46 4.36
N GLU A 416 20.13 17.24 4.44
CA GLU A 416 20.92 16.02 4.55
C GLU A 416 21.74 15.73 3.27
N THR A 417 21.14 15.95 2.09
CA THR A 417 21.80 15.78 0.80
C THR A 417 22.92 16.82 0.62
N ALA A 418 22.67 18.07 0.97
CA ALA A 418 23.68 19.13 0.91
C ALA A 418 24.83 18.89 1.90
N ARG A 419 24.51 18.44 3.13
CA ARG A 419 25.53 18.11 4.14
C ARG A 419 26.42 16.99 3.68
N LEU A 420 25.84 15.89 3.20
CA LEU A 420 26.61 14.74 2.68
C LEU A 420 27.54 15.17 1.55
N TYR A 421 27.06 15.98 0.60
CA TYR A 421 27.91 16.47 -0.48
C TYR A 421 29.15 17.22 0.03
N ASN A 422 28.97 18.14 0.97
CA ASN A 422 30.08 18.89 1.56
C ASN A 422 31.08 17.93 2.25
N GLU A 423 30.60 16.96 3.03
CA GLU A 423 31.46 15.97 3.69
C GLU A 423 32.28 15.14 2.68
N LEU A 424 31.68 14.75 1.55
CA LEU A 424 32.37 13.93 0.52
C LEU A 424 33.37 14.72 -0.35
N ILE A 425 33.22 16.04 -0.45
CA ILE A 425 34.16 16.87 -1.23
C ILE A 425 35.32 17.35 -0.35
N ASP A 426 35.12 17.57 0.94
CA ASP A 426 36.15 18.00 1.88
C ASP A 426 37.05 16.86 2.38
N SER A 427 36.60 15.59 2.22
CA SER A 427 37.36 14.38 2.57
C SER A 427 38.24 13.91 1.41
#